data_b73ded922389d3b6f47a9a04dfbaf522
#
_entry.id   b73ded922389d3b6f47a9a04dfbaf522
#
_cell.length_a   1.000
_cell.length_b   1.000
_cell.length_c   1.000
_cell.angle_alpha   90.00
_cell.angle_beta   90.00
_cell.angle_gamma   90.00
#
_symmetry.space_group_name_H-M   'P 1'
#
loop_
_entity.id
_entity.type
_entity.pdbx_description
1 polymer ?
#
loop_
_entity_poly.entity_id
_entity_poly.type
_entity_poly.pdbx_seq_one_letter_code
_entity_poly.pdbx_strand_id
1 'polypeptide(L)'
;MSEASTAVRWLLQQAEPEARRVAVQQIAKVRGGEAAELLLRALGDDDWRVRKEAAVVTPALERREEVVAALVAALEETVNIGLRNAAVEALVAIGPDALTATVGALPRLDADARKLAIEVLGGVADLRCTVALSQALDDEDANVRVAAAEALGNAALAGEESRELATQSLVRALSARGTFLKLAALESLARLEARLPWRIFEPYVDDPLLRRYAIAAACGSREPAAVCALALATGDASPTIAREAIVALGELVASGPQDAALLDVARQAFQKTPLGRANARRAARDAEDAAARSGALALLGLARDAGDVALLVDALGEDLAERADLALRLFGPDAVGPLLVAAGEARPSVRAAALELAASLEGRHGPEVHDALRKAIDDASPEVVASALESLGPIGDADDLLRIASMLGHHDERIAAAATNAVWGLAARHVETARGLLRDPGSGQDPLALACVLLGAIASTRKLRDDDVRVLERALAHDRPQVRRAAIDALAQAGGEAAADAVAFALADEDHDVQLAAVRA
;
A
#
# COMPACT_ATOMS: atom_id res chain seq x y z
N MET A 1 51.32 19.84 6.37
CA MET A 1 50.55 19.44 5.14
C MET A 1 51.01 18.06 4.71
N SER A 2 50.05 17.12 4.53
CA SER A 2 50.37 15.81 3.99
C SER A 2 50.50 15.88 2.46
N GLU A 3 51.20 14.95 1.83
CA GLU A 3 51.26 14.84 0.36
C GLU A 3 49.85 14.71 -0.25
N ALA A 4 48.97 13.95 0.41
CA ALA A 4 47.59 13.78 0.00
C ALA A 4 46.81 15.11 0.01
N SER A 5 46.97 15.93 1.06
CA SER A 5 46.34 17.26 1.18
C SER A 5 46.82 18.19 0.05
N THR A 6 48.11 18.18 -0.26
CA THR A 6 48.68 19.00 -1.32
C THR A 6 48.16 18.60 -2.70
N ALA A 7 48.06 17.31 -2.98
CA ALA A 7 47.51 16.79 -4.23
C ALA A 7 46.02 17.14 -4.41
N VAL A 8 45.20 16.95 -3.36
CA VAL A 8 43.78 17.28 -3.39
C VAL A 8 43.57 18.80 -3.58
N ARG A 9 44.33 19.65 -2.89
CA ARG A 9 44.29 21.10 -3.01
C ARG A 9 44.57 21.55 -4.45
N TRP A 10 45.59 20.94 -5.10
CA TRP A 10 45.93 21.22 -6.48
C TRP A 10 44.81 20.78 -7.45
N LEU A 11 44.23 19.57 -7.25
CA LEU A 11 43.16 19.05 -8.09
C LEU A 11 41.89 19.91 -7.97
N LEU A 12 41.53 20.42 -6.79
CA LEU A 12 40.42 21.32 -6.58
C LEU A 12 40.59 22.71 -7.25
N GLN A 13 41.77 23.01 -7.83
CA GLN A 13 42.02 24.23 -8.59
C GLN A 13 41.94 24.04 -10.11
N GLN A 14 41.73 22.80 -10.58
CA GLN A 14 41.65 22.52 -12.01
C GLN A 14 40.40 23.18 -12.64
N ALA A 15 40.52 23.61 -13.90
CA ALA A 15 39.40 24.22 -14.62
C ALA A 15 38.26 23.23 -14.90
N GLU A 16 38.63 21.96 -15.11
CA GLU A 16 37.67 20.90 -15.43
C GLU A 16 36.88 20.44 -14.19
N PRO A 17 35.53 20.58 -14.16
CA PRO A 17 34.73 20.18 -13.00
C PRO A 17 34.87 18.70 -12.63
N GLU A 18 35.02 17.81 -13.61
CA GLU A 18 35.18 16.37 -13.35
C GLU A 18 36.49 16.06 -12.61
N ALA A 19 37.57 16.75 -12.93
CA ALA A 19 38.83 16.63 -12.19
C ALA A 19 38.65 17.06 -10.73
N ARG A 20 37.92 18.15 -10.48
CA ARG A 20 37.60 18.61 -9.12
C ARG A 20 36.67 17.63 -8.39
N ARG A 21 35.68 17.04 -9.07
CA ARG A 21 34.79 16.01 -8.50
C ARG A 21 35.57 14.75 -8.06
N VAL A 22 36.50 14.28 -8.90
CA VAL A 22 37.38 13.16 -8.55
C VAL A 22 38.30 13.51 -7.36
N ALA A 23 38.77 14.75 -7.25
CA ALA A 23 39.55 15.21 -6.11
C ALA A 23 38.79 15.12 -4.79
N VAL A 24 37.48 15.40 -4.80
CA VAL A 24 36.59 15.33 -3.62
C VAL A 24 36.63 13.94 -3.00
N GLN A 25 36.62 12.88 -3.81
CA GLN A 25 36.65 11.49 -3.31
C GLN A 25 37.97 11.17 -2.56
N GLN A 26 39.04 11.93 -2.79
CA GLN A 26 40.30 11.75 -2.09
C GLN A 26 40.35 12.50 -0.75
N ILE A 27 39.38 13.41 -0.46
CA ILE A 27 39.36 14.15 0.82
C ILE A 27 39.23 13.19 2.01
N ALA A 28 38.52 12.08 1.87
CA ALA A 28 38.36 11.07 2.91
C ALA A 28 39.72 10.41 3.31
N LYS A 29 40.75 10.53 2.49
CA LYS A 29 42.11 10.02 2.78
C LYS A 29 43.02 11.08 3.44
N VAL A 30 42.57 12.33 3.52
CA VAL A 30 43.32 13.42 4.15
C VAL A 30 43.06 13.36 5.66
N ARG A 31 44.15 13.32 6.43
CA ARG A 31 44.07 13.25 7.89
C ARG A 31 44.16 14.64 8.54
N GLY A 32 43.48 14.80 9.66
CA GLY A 32 43.57 16.02 10.46
C GLY A 32 42.66 17.16 10.01
N GLY A 33 42.80 18.37 10.58
CA GLY A 33 41.95 19.53 10.33
C GLY A 33 41.95 20.05 8.87
N GLU A 34 42.94 19.65 8.06
CA GLU A 34 43.03 20.01 6.63
C GLU A 34 41.86 19.43 5.82
N ALA A 35 41.25 18.29 6.25
CA ALA A 35 40.13 17.69 5.56
C ALA A 35 38.86 18.59 5.60
N ALA A 36 38.59 19.25 6.73
CA ALA A 36 37.49 20.17 6.86
C ALA A 36 37.61 21.40 5.95
N GLU A 37 38.84 21.96 5.85
CA GLU A 37 39.12 23.09 4.95
C GLU A 37 38.90 22.72 3.47
N LEU A 38 39.41 21.56 3.04
CA LEU A 38 39.25 21.06 1.69
C LEU A 38 37.80 20.72 1.37
N LEU A 39 37.05 20.19 2.35
CA LEU A 39 35.64 19.92 2.23
C LEU A 39 34.86 21.21 2.00
N LEU A 40 35.03 22.25 2.85
CA LEU A 40 34.36 23.53 2.68
C LEU A 40 34.65 24.17 1.31
N ARG A 41 35.87 24.05 0.84
CA ARG A 41 36.24 24.51 -0.50
C ARG A 41 35.46 23.78 -1.60
N ALA A 42 35.32 22.44 -1.49
CA ALA A 42 34.58 21.63 -2.44
C ALA A 42 33.08 21.87 -2.36
N LEU A 43 32.51 22.07 -1.17
CA LEU A 43 31.11 22.44 -0.95
C LEU A 43 30.80 23.85 -1.48
N GLY A 44 31.81 24.72 -1.58
CA GLY A 44 31.71 26.07 -2.17
C GLY A 44 32.03 26.13 -3.67
N ASP A 45 32.21 25.01 -4.34
CA ASP A 45 32.55 24.97 -5.78
C ASP A 45 31.42 25.55 -6.66
N ASP A 46 31.79 26.17 -7.77
CA ASP A 46 30.83 26.72 -8.72
C ASP A 46 29.97 25.63 -9.39
N ASP A 47 30.55 24.43 -9.62
CA ASP A 47 29.83 23.30 -10.23
C ASP A 47 29.05 22.51 -9.16
N TRP A 48 27.76 22.37 -9.37
CA TRP A 48 26.87 21.67 -8.44
C TRP A 48 27.23 20.18 -8.24
N ARG A 49 27.83 19.50 -9.23
CA ARG A 49 28.24 18.10 -9.15
C ARG A 49 29.38 17.92 -8.17
N VAL A 50 30.30 18.88 -8.11
CA VAL A 50 31.40 18.91 -7.14
C VAL A 50 30.85 19.11 -5.74
N ARG A 51 29.92 20.06 -5.57
CA ARG A 51 29.26 20.30 -4.27
C ARG A 51 28.51 19.07 -3.77
N LYS A 52 27.74 18.40 -4.65
CA LYS A 52 26.98 17.20 -4.32
C LYS A 52 27.89 16.03 -3.93
N GLU A 53 28.98 15.80 -4.67
CA GLU A 53 29.99 14.79 -4.32
C GLU A 53 30.61 15.08 -2.95
N ALA A 54 30.89 16.36 -2.64
CA ALA A 54 31.43 16.77 -1.35
C ALA A 54 30.48 16.44 -0.20
N ALA A 55 29.19 16.70 -0.35
CA ALA A 55 28.17 16.33 0.64
C ALA A 55 28.11 14.81 0.86
N VAL A 56 28.21 14.01 -0.21
CA VAL A 56 28.19 12.53 -0.14
C VAL A 56 29.42 11.96 0.57
N VAL A 57 30.61 12.56 0.37
CA VAL A 57 31.87 12.08 1.00
C VAL A 57 31.95 12.48 2.47
N THR A 58 31.23 13.50 2.90
CA THR A 58 31.32 14.07 4.25
C THR A 58 31.18 13.05 5.40
N PRO A 59 30.23 12.08 5.37
CA PRO A 59 30.09 11.10 6.46
C PRO A 59 31.29 10.16 6.64
N ALA A 60 32.14 10.03 5.62
CA ALA A 60 33.33 9.19 5.67
C ALA A 60 34.56 9.87 6.28
N LEU A 61 34.47 11.17 6.60
CA LEU A 61 35.62 11.93 7.14
C LEU A 61 35.88 11.58 8.61
N GLU A 62 37.16 11.52 8.96
CA GLU A 62 37.64 11.48 10.33
C GLU A 62 37.36 12.83 11.03
N ARG A 63 37.40 12.86 12.38
CA ARG A 63 37.21 14.10 13.20
C ARG A 63 35.88 14.80 12.94
N ARG A 64 34.79 14.04 13.00
CA ARG A 64 33.42 14.51 12.74
C ARG A 64 33.08 15.80 13.49
N GLU A 65 33.51 15.98 14.72
CA GLU A 65 33.22 17.20 15.51
C GLU A 65 33.76 18.47 14.84
N GLU A 66 34.99 18.42 14.30
CA GLU A 66 35.60 19.57 13.60
C GLU A 66 34.89 19.84 12.26
N VAL A 67 34.56 18.78 11.53
CA VAL A 67 33.81 18.88 10.27
C VAL A 67 32.42 19.46 10.51
N VAL A 68 31.70 18.95 11.49
CA VAL A 68 30.36 19.45 11.84
C VAL A 68 30.41 20.91 12.29
N ALA A 69 31.39 21.30 13.14
CA ALA A 69 31.54 22.68 13.56
C ALA A 69 31.79 23.63 12.38
N ALA A 70 32.62 23.22 11.42
CA ALA A 70 32.90 23.98 10.20
C ALA A 70 31.67 24.10 9.29
N LEU A 71 30.88 23.02 9.15
CA LEU A 71 29.64 23.02 8.37
C LEU A 71 28.56 23.90 9.02
N VAL A 72 28.39 23.84 10.35
CA VAL A 72 27.46 24.71 11.08
C VAL A 72 27.85 26.19 10.90
N ALA A 73 29.15 26.52 10.96
CA ALA A 73 29.61 27.89 10.68
C ALA A 73 29.34 28.30 9.23
N ALA A 74 29.39 27.36 8.27
CA ALA A 74 29.09 27.64 6.85
C ALA A 74 27.60 27.97 6.60
N LEU A 75 26.69 27.71 7.54
CA LEU A 75 25.28 28.14 7.44
C LEU A 75 25.12 29.67 7.48
N GLU A 76 26.08 30.40 8.07
CA GLU A 76 26.13 31.87 8.14
C GLU A 76 26.80 32.50 6.91
N GLU A 77 27.24 31.69 5.93
CA GLU A 77 27.86 32.20 4.71
C GLU A 77 26.87 33.04 3.87
N THR A 78 27.22 34.29 3.59
CA THR A 78 26.32 35.23 2.91
C THR A 78 26.65 35.45 1.43
N VAL A 79 27.88 35.15 1.03
CA VAL A 79 28.38 35.39 -0.36
C VAL A 79 28.19 34.15 -1.24
N ASN A 80 28.54 32.97 -0.71
CA ASN A 80 28.46 31.71 -1.45
C ASN A 80 27.22 30.89 -1.02
N ILE A 81 26.09 31.18 -1.66
CA ILE A 81 24.82 30.43 -1.43
C ILE A 81 25.00 28.94 -1.71
N GLY A 82 25.84 28.58 -2.68
CA GLY A 82 26.15 27.17 -3.00
C GLY A 82 26.77 26.44 -1.85
N LEU A 83 27.73 27.06 -1.17
CA LEU A 83 28.37 26.51 0.04
C LEU A 83 27.34 26.31 1.16
N ARG A 84 26.50 27.32 1.41
CA ARG A 84 25.49 27.28 2.46
C ARG A 84 24.51 26.12 2.29
N ASN A 85 23.97 25.97 1.09
CA ASN A 85 23.04 24.89 0.77
C ASN A 85 23.72 23.49 0.82
N ALA A 86 24.95 23.39 0.29
CA ALA A 86 25.70 22.14 0.34
C ALA A 86 26.11 21.74 1.78
N ALA A 87 26.30 22.73 2.67
CA ALA A 87 26.51 22.48 4.11
C ALA A 87 25.29 21.85 4.78
N VAL A 88 24.05 22.29 4.41
CA VAL A 88 22.80 21.66 4.85
C VAL A 88 22.77 20.19 4.43
N GLU A 89 23.00 19.90 3.14
CA GLU A 89 23.02 18.53 2.63
C GLU A 89 24.06 17.66 3.35
N ALA A 90 25.25 18.22 3.58
CA ALA A 90 26.34 17.53 4.26
C ALA A 90 26.01 17.21 5.74
N LEU A 91 25.40 18.15 6.46
CA LEU A 91 24.96 17.96 7.85
C LEU A 91 23.84 16.91 7.95
N VAL A 92 22.88 16.91 7.03
CA VAL A 92 21.84 15.88 6.95
C VAL A 92 22.46 14.52 6.66
N ALA A 93 23.43 14.44 5.75
CA ALA A 93 24.13 13.20 5.41
C ALA A 93 24.94 12.63 6.59
N ILE A 94 25.53 13.48 7.45
CA ILE A 94 26.18 13.06 8.72
C ILE A 94 25.14 12.45 9.68
N GLY A 95 23.93 12.95 9.68
CA GLY A 95 22.83 12.43 10.49
C GLY A 95 22.97 12.76 11.98
N PRO A 96 22.68 11.80 12.89
CA PRO A 96 22.59 12.05 14.35
C PRO A 96 23.87 12.65 14.97
N ASP A 97 25.03 12.43 14.41
CA ASP A 97 26.30 12.98 14.92
C ASP A 97 26.39 14.50 14.76
N ALA A 98 25.63 15.11 13.84
CA ALA A 98 25.59 16.56 13.64
C ALA A 98 24.65 17.28 14.62
N LEU A 99 23.73 16.58 15.28
CA LEU A 99 22.61 17.21 16.00
C LEU A 99 23.03 18.08 17.18
N THR A 100 23.93 17.58 18.05
CA THR A 100 24.33 18.30 19.26
C THR A 100 24.94 19.66 18.92
N ALA A 101 25.79 19.72 17.89
CA ALA A 101 26.40 20.96 17.44
C ALA A 101 25.39 21.89 16.74
N THR A 102 24.50 21.34 15.90
CA THR A 102 23.48 22.10 15.18
C THR A 102 22.47 22.73 16.16
N VAL A 103 21.92 21.95 17.10
CA VAL A 103 21.01 22.45 18.14
C VAL A 103 21.70 23.47 19.03
N GLY A 104 22.94 23.19 19.46
CA GLY A 104 23.72 24.10 20.29
C GLY A 104 24.09 25.42 19.59
N ALA A 105 24.04 25.47 18.25
CA ALA A 105 24.30 26.69 17.50
C ALA A 105 23.08 27.60 17.36
N LEU A 106 21.86 27.08 17.42
CA LEU A 106 20.62 27.85 17.20
C LEU A 106 20.55 29.21 17.92
N PRO A 107 20.90 29.33 19.21
CA PRO A 107 20.79 30.60 19.93
C PRO A 107 21.72 31.71 19.43
N ARG A 108 22.79 31.38 18.70
CA ARG A 108 23.81 32.32 18.23
C ARG A 108 23.75 32.63 16.75
N LEU A 109 23.01 31.81 15.97
CA LEU A 109 22.84 32.00 14.53
C LEU A 109 21.89 33.18 14.26
N ASP A 110 22.07 33.88 13.15
CA ASP A 110 21.08 34.82 12.64
C ASP A 110 19.81 34.07 12.14
N ALA A 111 18.75 34.81 11.81
CA ALA A 111 17.47 34.19 11.44
C ALA A 111 17.57 33.30 10.17
N ASP A 112 18.36 33.71 9.19
CA ASP A 112 18.54 32.95 7.96
C ASP A 112 19.30 31.63 8.20
N ALA A 113 20.39 31.69 8.98
CA ALA A 113 21.15 30.51 9.37
C ALA A 113 20.35 29.60 10.31
N ARG A 114 19.52 30.16 11.25
CA ARG A 114 18.59 29.36 12.08
C ARG A 114 17.61 28.58 11.20
N LYS A 115 17.04 29.22 10.17
CA LYS A 115 16.15 28.54 9.22
C LYS A 115 16.82 27.34 8.55
N LEU A 116 18.07 27.49 8.10
CA LEU A 116 18.84 26.38 7.51
C LEU A 116 19.17 25.28 8.54
N ALA A 117 19.50 25.67 9.78
CA ALA A 117 19.69 24.69 10.84
C ALA A 117 18.41 23.90 11.15
N ILE A 118 17.24 24.54 11.10
CA ILE A 118 15.93 23.88 11.18
C ILE A 118 15.71 22.90 10.02
N GLU A 119 16.12 23.26 8.81
CA GLU A 119 16.06 22.36 7.65
C GLU A 119 16.94 21.11 7.86
N VAL A 120 18.16 21.28 8.39
CA VAL A 120 19.03 20.15 8.79
C VAL A 120 18.32 19.24 9.80
N LEU A 121 17.74 19.80 10.85
CA LEU A 121 17.04 19.05 11.89
C LEU A 121 15.81 18.31 11.34
N GLY A 122 15.10 18.91 10.39
CA GLY A 122 13.98 18.28 9.70
C GLY A 122 14.36 17.13 8.74
N GLY A 123 15.61 17.11 8.29
CA GLY A 123 16.15 16.05 7.44
C GLY A 123 16.69 14.82 8.19
N VAL A 124 16.82 14.89 9.53
CA VAL A 124 17.36 13.80 10.36
C VAL A 124 16.27 13.18 11.21
N ALA A 125 16.07 11.86 11.05
CA ALA A 125 15.05 11.09 11.78
C ALA A 125 15.52 10.75 13.21
N ASP A 126 15.38 11.72 14.16
CA ASP A 126 15.78 11.58 15.56
C ASP A 126 14.84 12.38 16.47
N LEU A 127 14.43 11.80 17.61
CA LEU A 127 13.54 12.45 18.58
C LEU A 127 14.11 13.78 19.08
N ARG A 128 15.43 13.89 19.23
CA ARG A 128 16.09 15.14 19.67
C ARG A 128 15.85 16.29 18.69
N CYS A 129 15.76 15.98 17.38
CA CYS A 129 15.35 16.96 16.37
C CYS A 129 13.94 17.46 16.63
N THR A 130 13.00 16.53 16.84
CA THR A 130 11.60 16.89 17.10
C THR A 130 11.45 17.80 18.31
N VAL A 131 12.23 17.55 19.38
CA VAL A 131 12.27 18.45 20.57
C VAL A 131 12.77 19.85 20.20
N ALA A 132 13.88 19.95 19.47
CA ALA A 132 14.45 21.23 19.06
C ALA A 132 13.53 22.00 18.10
N LEU A 133 12.92 21.30 17.13
CA LEU A 133 11.95 21.87 16.19
C LEU A 133 10.68 22.36 16.92
N SER A 134 10.22 21.63 17.94
CA SER A 134 9.07 22.04 18.76
C SER A 134 9.34 23.33 19.55
N GLN A 135 10.59 23.55 19.99
CA GLN A 135 11.03 24.79 20.63
C GLN A 135 11.14 25.93 19.61
N ALA A 136 11.60 25.65 18.39
CA ALA A 136 11.74 26.64 17.33
C ALA A 136 10.39 27.19 16.81
N LEU A 137 9.25 26.57 17.14
CA LEU A 137 7.92 27.16 16.89
C LEU A 137 7.68 28.46 17.68
N ASP A 138 8.46 28.72 18.72
CA ASP A 138 8.39 29.92 19.52
C ASP A 138 9.51 30.93 19.19
N ASP A 139 10.26 30.73 18.09
CA ASP A 139 11.32 31.64 17.63
C ASP A 139 10.78 33.06 17.38
N GLU A 140 11.62 34.05 17.61
CA GLU A 140 11.28 35.47 17.36
C GLU A 140 11.00 35.74 15.87
N ASP A 141 11.72 35.07 14.93
CA ASP A 141 11.54 35.23 13.51
C ASP A 141 10.39 34.37 12.96
N ALA A 142 9.52 34.98 12.16
CA ALA A 142 8.35 34.31 11.63
C ALA A 142 8.70 33.19 10.62
N ASN A 143 9.77 33.37 9.84
CA ASN A 143 10.18 32.38 8.82
C ASN A 143 10.80 31.15 9.50
N VAL A 144 11.51 31.35 10.61
CA VAL A 144 12.04 30.23 11.43
C VAL A 144 10.89 29.42 12.01
N ARG A 145 9.85 30.07 12.55
CA ARG A 145 8.66 29.35 13.06
C ARG A 145 7.96 28.54 11.96
N VAL A 146 7.82 29.11 10.75
CA VAL A 146 7.21 28.41 9.60
C VAL A 146 8.06 27.20 9.20
N ALA A 147 9.37 27.39 9.05
CA ALA A 147 10.29 26.28 8.73
C ALA A 147 10.26 25.17 9.77
N ALA A 148 10.16 25.52 11.07
CA ALA A 148 10.02 24.54 12.14
C ALA A 148 8.72 23.73 12.03
N ALA A 149 7.60 24.40 11.70
CA ALA A 149 6.33 23.73 11.49
C ALA A 149 6.38 22.77 10.29
N GLU A 150 7.00 23.19 9.18
CA GLU A 150 7.20 22.34 7.97
C GLU A 150 8.09 21.13 8.28
N ALA A 151 9.19 21.35 9.01
CA ALA A 151 10.13 20.30 9.39
C ALA A 151 9.50 19.24 10.31
N LEU A 152 8.62 19.64 11.24
CA LEU A 152 7.88 18.75 12.13
C LEU A 152 6.97 17.77 11.36
N GLY A 153 6.56 18.09 10.15
CA GLY A 153 5.81 17.17 9.28
C GLY A 153 6.55 15.87 8.94
N ASN A 154 7.87 15.83 9.11
CA ASN A 154 8.70 14.64 8.87
C ASN A 154 8.96 13.82 10.16
N ALA A 155 8.46 14.26 11.31
CA ALA A 155 8.77 13.65 12.61
C ALA A 155 8.35 12.17 12.73
N ALA A 156 7.37 11.73 11.95
CA ALA A 156 6.97 10.32 11.90
C ALA A 156 8.11 9.37 11.48
N LEU A 157 9.11 9.86 10.74
CA LEU A 157 10.30 9.10 10.37
C LEU A 157 11.19 8.74 11.57
N ALA A 158 11.09 9.51 12.67
CA ALA A 158 11.84 9.28 13.91
C ALA A 158 11.09 8.40 14.94
N GLY A 159 9.91 7.87 14.57
CA GLY A 159 9.10 6.99 15.40
C GLY A 159 7.87 7.64 16.01
N GLU A 160 7.07 6.84 16.73
CA GLU A 160 5.76 7.26 17.24
C GLU A 160 5.84 8.36 18.29
N GLU A 161 6.82 8.32 19.19
CA GLU A 161 7.02 9.38 20.20
C GLU A 161 7.29 10.74 19.56
N SER A 162 8.11 10.76 18.51
CA SER A 162 8.37 11.98 17.73
C SER A 162 7.13 12.48 17.02
N ARG A 163 6.34 11.57 16.43
CA ARG A 163 5.07 11.88 15.77
C ARG A 163 4.07 12.50 16.73
N GLU A 164 3.95 11.94 17.94
CA GLU A 164 3.04 12.45 18.97
C GLU A 164 3.45 13.84 19.45
N LEU A 165 4.75 14.03 19.76
CA LEU A 165 5.30 15.33 20.16
C LEU A 165 5.12 16.40 19.07
N ALA A 166 5.41 16.06 17.81
CA ALA A 166 5.20 16.95 16.68
C ALA A 166 3.73 17.34 16.53
N THR A 167 2.83 16.37 16.61
CA THR A 167 1.38 16.59 16.53
C THR A 167 0.91 17.57 17.61
N GLN A 168 1.30 17.37 18.87
CA GLN A 168 0.95 18.26 19.98
C GLN A 168 1.49 19.68 19.76
N SER A 169 2.74 19.80 19.30
CA SER A 169 3.39 21.08 19.04
C SER A 169 2.76 21.85 17.89
N LEU A 170 2.40 21.16 16.80
CA LEU A 170 1.71 21.75 15.65
C LEU A 170 0.29 22.22 16.02
N VAL A 171 -0.45 21.46 16.84
CA VAL A 171 -1.76 21.89 17.36
C VAL A 171 -1.63 23.17 18.18
N ARG A 172 -0.60 23.29 19.02
CA ARG A 172 -0.31 24.52 19.77
C ARG A 172 -0.02 25.69 18.81
N ALA A 173 0.76 25.45 17.74
CA ALA A 173 1.10 26.46 16.73
C ALA A 173 -0.13 27.00 15.99
N LEU A 174 -1.21 26.24 15.83
CA LEU A 174 -2.47 26.71 15.24
C LEU A 174 -3.11 27.86 16.03
N SER A 175 -2.85 27.95 17.35
CA SER A 175 -3.34 29.04 18.21
C SER A 175 -2.47 30.31 18.13
N ALA A 176 -1.30 30.23 17.51
CA ALA A 176 -0.39 31.37 17.40
C ALA A 176 -0.84 32.37 16.32
N ARG A 177 -0.22 33.55 16.32
CA ARG A 177 -0.43 34.59 15.28
C ARG A 177 0.38 34.22 14.03
N GLY A 178 -0.20 34.49 12.85
CA GLY A 178 0.47 34.32 11.56
C GLY A 178 -0.17 33.24 10.70
N THR A 179 -0.72 33.67 9.55
CA THR A 179 -1.42 32.77 8.61
C THR A 179 -0.48 31.72 8.04
N PHE A 180 0.76 32.07 7.69
CA PHE A 180 1.73 31.11 7.12
C PHE A 180 2.13 30.04 8.12
N LEU A 181 2.27 30.37 9.41
CA LEU A 181 2.53 29.36 10.44
C LEU A 181 1.37 28.38 10.58
N LYS A 182 0.13 28.85 10.56
CA LYS A 182 -1.06 27.99 10.60
C LYS A 182 -1.15 27.10 9.36
N LEU A 183 -0.83 27.64 8.19
CA LEU A 183 -0.79 26.90 6.94
C LEU A 183 0.23 25.75 7.03
N ALA A 184 1.48 26.05 7.40
CA ALA A 184 2.53 25.05 7.56
C ALA A 184 2.16 24.00 8.62
N ALA A 185 1.54 24.42 9.73
CA ALA A 185 1.08 23.50 10.76
C ALA A 185 -0.04 22.56 10.27
N LEU A 186 -1.04 23.06 9.54
CA LEU A 186 -2.11 22.25 8.98
C LEU A 186 -1.57 21.26 7.93
N GLU A 187 -0.67 21.70 7.04
CA GLU A 187 -0.04 20.84 6.05
C GLU A 187 0.77 19.72 6.71
N SER A 188 1.52 20.06 7.76
CA SER A 188 2.32 19.09 8.50
C SER A 188 1.46 18.10 9.30
N LEU A 189 0.34 18.54 9.88
CA LEU A 189 -0.64 17.66 10.52
C LEU A 189 -1.29 16.69 9.52
N ALA A 190 -1.56 17.15 8.29
CA ALA A 190 -2.05 16.28 7.24
C ALA A 190 -1.00 15.22 6.85
N ARG A 191 0.27 15.60 6.71
CA ARG A 191 1.38 14.70 6.40
C ARG A 191 1.64 13.67 7.49
N LEU A 192 1.44 14.05 8.76
CA LEU A 192 1.53 13.15 9.91
C LEU A 192 0.31 12.22 10.04
N GLU A 193 -0.72 12.40 9.21
CA GLU A 193 -2.01 11.69 9.33
C GLU A 193 -2.58 11.74 10.75
N ALA A 194 -2.50 12.91 11.37
CA ALA A 194 -2.82 13.10 12.78
C ALA A 194 -4.32 12.88 13.04
N ARG A 195 -4.64 11.91 13.91
CA ARG A 195 -6.04 11.62 14.32
C ARG A 195 -6.48 12.59 15.41
N LEU A 196 -6.94 13.75 15.01
CA LEU A 196 -7.34 14.83 15.89
C LEU A 196 -8.84 15.09 15.85
N PRO A 197 -9.44 15.61 16.96
CA PRO A 197 -10.83 16.02 16.98
C PRO A 197 -11.14 17.12 15.97
N TRP A 198 -12.32 17.06 15.34
CA TRP A 198 -12.79 18.04 14.34
C TRP A 198 -12.67 19.49 14.81
N ARG A 199 -12.96 19.77 16.07
CA ARG A 199 -12.86 21.11 16.68
C ARG A 199 -11.51 21.80 16.50
N ILE A 200 -10.45 21.04 16.21
CA ILE A 200 -9.12 21.60 15.93
C ILE A 200 -9.07 22.25 14.55
N PHE A 201 -9.80 21.72 13.57
CA PHE A 201 -9.77 22.14 12.17
C PHE A 201 -10.93 23.08 11.81
N GLU A 202 -12.08 22.92 12.46
CA GLU A 202 -13.30 23.68 12.23
C GLU A 202 -13.11 25.21 12.08
N PRO A 203 -12.29 25.89 12.93
CA PRO A 203 -12.10 27.35 12.81
C PRO A 203 -11.42 27.82 11.53
N TYR A 204 -10.82 26.89 10.76
CA TYR A 204 -10.01 27.21 9.57
C TYR A 204 -10.69 26.86 8.25
N VAL A 205 -11.84 26.16 8.28
CA VAL A 205 -12.52 25.73 7.04
C VAL A 205 -13.25 26.89 6.32
N ASP A 206 -13.52 27.98 7.00
CA ASP A 206 -14.12 29.18 6.42
C ASP A 206 -13.08 30.23 6.00
N ASP A 207 -11.80 30.05 6.33
CA ASP A 207 -10.71 30.93 5.91
C ASP A 207 -10.24 30.54 4.50
N PRO A 208 -10.34 31.44 3.50
CA PRO A 208 -10.00 31.13 2.11
C PRO A 208 -8.55 30.66 1.89
N LEU A 209 -7.59 31.08 2.76
CA LEU A 209 -6.19 30.70 2.66
C LEU A 209 -5.90 29.36 3.36
N LEU A 210 -6.63 29.07 4.44
CA LEU A 210 -6.39 27.89 5.29
C LEU A 210 -7.29 26.71 4.97
N ARG A 211 -8.47 26.97 4.36
CA ARG A 211 -9.53 25.98 4.10
C ARG A 211 -9.01 24.70 3.45
N ARG A 212 -8.21 24.82 2.39
CA ARG A 212 -7.63 23.66 1.70
C ARG A 212 -6.85 22.75 2.66
N TYR A 213 -5.98 23.35 3.46
CA TYR A 213 -5.09 22.63 4.37
C TYR A 213 -5.87 22.07 5.58
N ALA A 214 -6.89 22.79 6.05
CA ALA A 214 -7.77 22.31 7.11
C ALA A 214 -8.58 21.09 6.66
N ILE A 215 -9.08 21.08 5.44
CA ILE A 215 -9.77 19.93 4.83
C ILE A 215 -8.83 18.73 4.70
N ALA A 216 -7.60 18.93 4.21
CA ALA A 216 -6.61 17.85 4.10
C ALA A 216 -6.23 17.28 5.48
N ALA A 217 -6.00 18.15 6.48
CA ALA A 217 -5.65 17.72 7.84
C ALA A 217 -6.80 17.01 8.57
N ALA A 218 -8.05 17.35 8.24
CA ALA A 218 -9.24 16.74 8.83
C ALA A 218 -9.48 15.29 8.39
N CYS A 219 -8.77 14.79 7.39
CA CYS A 219 -8.87 13.40 6.91
C CYS A 219 -8.69 12.37 8.05
N GLY A 220 -7.81 12.64 9.00
CA GLY A 220 -7.59 11.81 10.18
C GLY A 220 -8.71 11.84 11.22
N SER A 221 -9.62 12.83 11.17
CA SER A 221 -10.74 12.93 12.11
C SER A 221 -11.88 12.01 11.71
N ARG A 222 -12.23 11.07 12.59
CA ARG A 222 -13.34 10.13 12.41
C ARG A 222 -14.62 10.59 13.11
N GLU A 223 -14.82 11.90 13.24
CA GLU A 223 -16.04 12.48 13.83
C GLU A 223 -17.10 12.75 12.75
N PRO A 224 -18.39 12.53 13.03
CA PRO A 224 -19.46 12.78 12.07
C PRO A 224 -19.45 14.20 11.48
N ALA A 225 -19.10 15.21 12.27
CA ALA A 225 -19.01 16.59 11.83
C ALA A 225 -17.89 16.81 10.80
N ALA A 226 -16.71 16.19 11.00
CA ALA A 226 -15.62 16.22 10.03
C ALA A 226 -16.02 15.58 8.70
N VAL A 227 -16.64 14.41 8.77
CA VAL A 227 -17.13 13.67 7.60
C VAL A 227 -18.16 14.48 6.81
N CYS A 228 -19.08 15.15 7.49
CA CYS A 228 -20.02 16.06 6.84
C CYS A 228 -19.33 17.24 6.16
N ALA A 229 -18.33 17.86 6.81
CA ALA A 229 -17.57 18.97 6.24
C ALA A 229 -16.76 18.53 5.00
N LEU A 230 -16.10 17.36 5.06
CA LEU A 230 -15.39 16.76 3.94
C LEU A 230 -16.35 16.47 2.76
N ALA A 231 -17.53 15.89 3.05
CA ALA A 231 -18.53 15.61 2.03
C ALA A 231 -19.02 16.89 1.33
N LEU A 232 -19.28 17.96 2.08
CA LEU A 232 -19.64 19.26 1.52
C LEU A 232 -18.53 19.86 0.69
N ALA A 233 -17.27 19.75 1.14
CA ALA A 233 -16.09 20.28 0.45
C ALA A 233 -15.81 19.55 -0.88
N THR A 234 -16.32 18.33 -1.12
CA THR A 234 -16.24 17.67 -2.45
C THR A 234 -16.95 18.49 -3.53
N GLY A 235 -17.95 19.27 -3.15
CA GLY A 235 -18.71 20.18 -4.04
C GLY A 235 -18.20 21.62 -4.06
N ASP A 236 -17.00 21.90 -3.54
CA ASP A 236 -16.43 23.24 -3.51
C ASP A 236 -16.24 23.83 -4.91
N ALA A 237 -16.39 25.15 -5.01
CA ALA A 237 -16.15 25.89 -6.25
C ALA A 237 -14.67 25.85 -6.69
N SER A 238 -13.75 25.71 -5.76
CA SER A 238 -12.33 25.50 -6.03
C SER A 238 -12.06 24.04 -6.40
N PRO A 239 -11.59 23.75 -7.62
CA PRO A 239 -11.26 22.38 -8.04
C PRO A 239 -10.22 21.71 -7.13
N THR A 240 -9.30 22.51 -6.58
CA THR A 240 -8.24 22.02 -5.69
C THR A 240 -8.83 21.55 -4.35
N ILE A 241 -9.73 22.35 -3.75
CA ILE A 241 -10.39 21.97 -2.49
C ILE A 241 -11.29 20.76 -2.71
N ALA A 242 -12.07 20.74 -3.81
CA ALA A 242 -12.91 19.60 -4.14
C ALA A 242 -12.09 18.32 -4.32
N ARG A 243 -10.93 18.40 -4.97
CA ARG A 243 -10.00 17.28 -5.13
C ARG A 243 -9.46 16.78 -3.78
N GLU A 244 -8.95 17.67 -2.93
CA GLU A 244 -8.44 17.31 -1.60
C GLU A 244 -9.54 16.63 -0.76
N ALA A 245 -10.76 17.15 -0.81
CA ALA A 245 -11.89 16.58 -0.10
C ALA A 245 -12.28 15.18 -0.64
N ILE A 246 -12.21 14.97 -1.97
CA ILE A 246 -12.46 13.67 -2.60
C ILE A 246 -11.39 12.66 -2.14
N VAL A 247 -10.11 13.04 -2.12
CA VAL A 247 -9.03 12.19 -1.63
C VAL A 247 -9.25 11.86 -0.16
N ALA A 248 -9.43 12.89 0.69
CA ALA A 248 -9.56 12.74 2.13
C ALA A 248 -10.75 11.86 2.52
N LEU A 249 -11.93 12.15 1.99
CA LEU A 249 -13.15 11.38 2.29
C LEU A 249 -13.09 9.98 1.66
N GLY A 250 -12.52 9.84 0.47
CA GLY A 250 -12.34 8.57 -0.22
C GLY A 250 -11.41 7.62 0.54
N GLU A 251 -10.30 8.12 1.07
CA GLU A 251 -9.40 7.34 1.93
C GLU A 251 -10.06 6.94 3.26
N LEU A 252 -10.85 7.82 3.86
CA LEU A 252 -11.63 7.49 5.05
C LEU A 252 -12.60 6.33 4.77
N VAL A 253 -13.31 6.37 3.64
CA VAL A 253 -14.23 5.31 3.20
C VAL A 253 -13.48 4.01 2.91
N ALA A 254 -12.32 4.09 2.27
CA ALA A 254 -11.51 2.94 1.89
C ALA A 254 -10.78 2.28 3.07
N SER A 255 -10.44 3.05 4.11
CA SER A 255 -9.65 2.56 5.26
C SER A 255 -10.43 1.65 6.21
N GLY A 256 -11.72 1.44 6.00
CA GLY A 256 -12.37 0.34 6.64
C GLY A 256 -13.87 0.41 6.87
N PRO A 257 -14.55 -0.73 6.67
CA PRO A 257 -15.95 -0.94 7.02
C PRO A 257 -16.19 -1.08 8.54
N GLN A 258 -15.18 -0.84 9.38
CA GLN A 258 -15.27 -1.08 10.84
C GLN A 258 -16.20 -0.10 11.58
N ASP A 259 -16.56 1.03 10.96
CA ASP A 259 -17.51 1.98 11.52
C ASP A 259 -18.68 2.22 10.54
N ALA A 260 -19.62 1.28 10.53
CA ALA A 260 -20.79 1.34 9.66
C ALA A 260 -21.62 2.64 9.86
N ALA A 261 -21.67 3.17 11.09
CA ALA A 261 -22.38 4.40 11.41
C ALA A 261 -21.70 5.61 10.74
N LEU A 262 -20.37 5.65 10.74
CA LEU A 262 -19.61 6.73 10.10
C LEU A 262 -19.73 6.67 8.56
N LEU A 263 -19.73 5.47 7.98
CA LEU A 263 -19.97 5.28 6.55
C LEU A 263 -21.39 5.73 6.15
N ASP A 264 -22.40 5.49 7.00
CA ASP A 264 -23.76 5.98 6.76
C ASP A 264 -23.84 7.51 6.80
N VAL A 265 -23.14 8.16 7.72
CA VAL A 265 -23.01 9.63 7.76
C VAL A 265 -22.35 10.14 6.48
N ALA A 266 -21.22 9.53 6.07
CA ALA A 266 -20.52 9.89 4.85
C ALA A 266 -21.42 9.77 3.62
N ARG A 267 -22.12 8.65 3.49
CA ARG A 267 -23.07 8.38 2.40
C ARG A 267 -24.17 9.44 2.34
N GLN A 268 -24.86 9.68 3.47
CA GLN A 268 -25.94 10.65 3.52
C GLN A 268 -25.49 12.07 3.20
N ALA A 269 -24.32 12.49 3.71
CA ALA A 269 -23.78 13.81 3.45
C ALA A 269 -23.35 13.95 1.98
N PHE A 270 -22.65 12.96 1.42
CA PHE A 270 -22.20 12.98 0.03
C PHE A 270 -23.37 12.91 -0.97
N GLN A 271 -24.40 12.11 -0.69
CA GLN A 271 -25.63 12.06 -1.51
C GLN A 271 -26.34 13.41 -1.60
N LYS A 272 -26.26 14.25 -0.55
CA LYS A 272 -26.84 15.60 -0.53
C LYS A 272 -25.96 16.64 -1.24
N THR A 273 -24.81 16.26 -1.80
CA THR A 273 -23.86 17.16 -2.47
C THR A 273 -23.79 16.87 -3.98
N PRO A 274 -24.73 17.37 -4.82
CA PRO A 274 -24.77 17.05 -6.26
C PRO A 274 -23.50 17.45 -7.01
N LEU A 275 -22.91 18.60 -6.68
CA LEU A 275 -21.64 19.06 -7.27
C LEU A 275 -20.49 18.13 -6.86
N GLY A 276 -20.48 17.65 -5.63
CA GLY A 276 -19.49 16.66 -5.15
C GLY A 276 -19.55 15.36 -5.95
N ARG A 277 -20.74 14.84 -6.21
CA ARG A 277 -20.92 13.66 -7.07
C ARG A 277 -20.45 13.93 -8.51
N ALA A 278 -20.77 15.10 -9.07
CA ALA A 278 -20.30 15.48 -10.41
C ALA A 278 -18.77 15.59 -10.47
N ASN A 279 -18.15 16.18 -9.44
CA ASN A 279 -16.71 16.27 -9.32
C ASN A 279 -16.05 14.89 -9.15
N ALA A 280 -16.64 13.99 -8.35
CA ALA A 280 -16.16 12.62 -8.19
C ALA A 280 -16.26 11.84 -9.53
N ARG A 281 -17.37 11.94 -10.27
CA ARG A 281 -17.51 11.34 -11.61
C ARG A 281 -16.43 11.83 -12.59
N ARG A 282 -16.13 13.13 -12.54
CA ARG A 282 -15.05 13.71 -13.37
C ARG A 282 -13.69 13.20 -12.91
N ALA A 283 -13.41 13.19 -11.61
CA ALA A 283 -12.13 12.72 -11.07
C ALA A 283 -11.91 11.23 -11.36
N ALA A 284 -12.94 10.38 -11.27
CA ALA A 284 -12.84 8.96 -11.60
C ALA A 284 -12.47 8.71 -13.07
N ARG A 285 -12.90 9.58 -14.01
CA ARG A 285 -12.63 9.44 -15.45
C ARG A 285 -11.32 10.08 -15.88
N ASP A 286 -11.07 11.32 -15.42
CA ASP A 286 -10.15 12.25 -16.11
C ASP A 286 -8.99 12.69 -15.21
N ALA A 287 -8.96 12.36 -13.91
CA ALA A 287 -7.88 12.82 -13.05
C ALA A 287 -6.56 12.10 -13.38
N GLU A 288 -5.50 12.86 -13.58
CA GLU A 288 -4.13 12.34 -13.72
C GLU A 288 -3.61 11.77 -12.39
N ASP A 289 -4.11 12.28 -11.27
CA ASP A 289 -3.74 11.89 -9.91
C ASP A 289 -4.47 10.60 -9.51
N ALA A 290 -3.71 9.54 -9.29
CA ALA A 290 -4.23 8.24 -8.87
C ALA A 290 -4.96 8.29 -7.53
N ALA A 291 -4.56 9.15 -6.59
CA ALA A 291 -5.24 9.31 -5.30
C ALA A 291 -6.65 9.90 -5.48
N ALA A 292 -6.79 10.90 -6.36
CA ALA A 292 -8.09 11.50 -6.66
C ALA A 292 -9.01 10.50 -7.38
N ARG A 293 -8.50 9.71 -8.33
CA ARG A 293 -9.27 8.63 -8.98
C ARG A 293 -9.72 7.58 -7.97
N SER A 294 -8.80 7.12 -7.14
CA SER A 294 -9.04 6.13 -6.08
C SER A 294 -10.13 6.59 -5.11
N GLY A 295 -10.00 7.82 -4.57
CA GLY A 295 -10.97 8.40 -3.67
C GLY A 295 -12.34 8.58 -4.32
N ALA A 296 -12.36 9.01 -5.58
CA ALA A 296 -13.60 9.19 -6.34
C ALA A 296 -14.36 7.86 -6.53
N LEU A 297 -13.67 6.77 -6.89
CA LEU A 297 -14.29 5.45 -7.03
C LEU A 297 -14.91 5.00 -5.71
N ALA A 298 -14.20 5.14 -4.58
CA ALA A 298 -14.72 4.78 -3.26
C ALA A 298 -16.01 5.56 -2.91
N LEU A 299 -16.02 6.87 -3.20
CA LEU A 299 -17.18 7.73 -2.94
C LEU A 299 -18.38 7.40 -3.84
N LEU A 300 -18.16 7.08 -5.11
CA LEU A 300 -19.21 6.66 -6.03
C LEU A 300 -19.83 5.32 -5.60
N GLY A 301 -19.00 4.37 -5.17
CA GLY A 301 -19.46 3.11 -4.58
C GLY A 301 -20.30 3.35 -3.32
N LEU A 302 -19.84 4.22 -2.42
CA LEU A 302 -20.56 4.59 -1.21
C LEU A 302 -21.93 5.26 -1.50
N ALA A 303 -21.98 6.11 -2.55
CA ALA A 303 -23.20 6.83 -2.94
C ALA A 303 -24.32 5.92 -3.45
N ARG A 304 -23.98 4.76 -4.02
CA ARG A 304 -24.92 3.76 -4.57
C ARG A 304 -25.88 4.35 -5.61
N ASP A 305 -25.39 5.23 -6.49
CA ASP A 305 -26.17 5.75 -7.61
C ASP A 305 -26.04 4.78 -8.80
N ALA A 306 -27.15 4.21 -9.24
CA ALA A 306 -27.16 3.22 -10.32
C ALA A 306 -26.50 3.71 -11.62
N GLY A 307 -26.51 5.03 -11.87
CA GLY A 307 -25.84 5.64 -13.02
C GLY A 307 -24.31 5.58 -12.97
N ASP A 308 -23.72 5.23 -11.82
CA ASP A 308 -22.27 5.18 -11.63
C ASP A 308 -21.70 3.74 -11.77
N VAL A 309 -22.55 2.71 -11.74
CA VAL A 309 -22.08 1.31 -11.73
C VAL A 309 -21.25 0.97 -12.97
N ALA A 310 -21.66 1.45 -14.16
CA ALA A 310 -20.89 1.23 -15.38
C ALA A 310 -19.46 1.78 -15.28
N LEU A 311 -19.30 2.97 -14.70
CA LEU A 311 -17.97 3.59 -14.47
C LEU A 311 -17.12 2.75 -13.49
N LEU A 312 -17.75 2.22 -12.43
CA LEU A 312 -17.06 1.36 -11.47
C LEU A 312 -16.65 0.02 -12.09
N VAL A 313 -17.50 -0.56 -12.94
CA VAL A 313 -17.21 -1.80 -13.66
C VAL A 313 -16.08 -1.61 -14.69
N ASP A 314 -16.09 -0.50 -15.42
CA ASP A 314 -15.00 -0.19 -16.37
C ASP A 314 -13.65 -0.09 -15.68
N ALA A 315 -13.63 0.48 -14.47
CA ALA A 315 -12.41 0.61 -13.65
C ALA A 315 -11.83 -0.72 -13.16
N LEU A 316 -12.59 -1.83 -13.16
CA LEU A 316 -12.06 -3.17 -12.85
C LEU A 316 -10.99 -3.64 -13.86
N GLY A 317 -10.99 -3.08 -15.06
CA GLY A 317 -10.01 -3.41 -16.10
C GLY A 317 -8.79 -2.49 -16.15
N GLU A 318 -8.61 -1.63 -15.16
CA GLU A 318 -7.61 -0.56 -15.12
C GLU A 318 -6.66 -0.71 -13.91
N ASP A 319 -5.75 0.27 -13.76
CA ASP A 319 -4.73 0.31 -12.69
C ASP A 319 -5.32 0.33 -11.27
N LEU A 320 -6.60 0.71 -11.13
CA LEU A 320 -7.30 0.83 -9.85
C LEU A 320 -8.34 -0.29 -9.62
N ALA A 321 -8.13 -1.47 -10.21
CA ALA A 321 -9.06 -2.60 -10.10
C ALA A 321 -9.43 -2.97 -8.65
N GLU A 322 -8.45 -2.98 -7.73
CA GLU A 322 -8.71 -3.24 -6.31
C GLU A 322 -9.63 -2.18 -5.67
N ARG A 323 -9.50 -0.92 -6.09
CA ARG A 323 -10.35 0.15 -5.60
C ARG A 323 -11.76 0.08 -6.20
N ALA A 324 -11.86 -0.32 -7.45
CA ALA A 324 -13.14 -0.57 -8.12
C ALA A 324 -13.89 -1.75 -7.47
N ASP A 325 -13.17 -2.82 -7.12
CA ASP A 325 -13.72 -3.95 -6.35
C ASP A 325 -14.30 -3.47 -5.00
N LEU A 326 -13.53 -2.73 -4.22
CA LEU A 326 -14.00 -2.15 -2.97
C LEU A 326 -15.25 -1.27 -3.17
N ALA A 327 -15.23 -0.42 -4.18
CA ALA A 327 -16.36 0.48 -4.49
C ALA A 327 -17.64 -0.30 -4.85
N LEU A 328 -17.51 -1.37 -5.62
CA LEU A 328 -18.63 -2.24 -5.99
C LEU A 328 -19.16 -3.05 -4.79
N ARG A 329 -18.28 -3.47 -3.88
CA ARG A 329 -18.68 -4.08 -2.59
C ARG A 329 -19.42 -3.08 -1.70
N LEU A 330 -18.99 -1.82 -1.65
CA LEU A 330 -19.70 -0.75 -0.94
C LEU A 330 -21.05 -0.42 -1.60
N PHE A 331 -21.11 -0.53 -2.93
CA PHE A 331 -22.37 -0.38 -3.68
C PHE A 331 -23.37 -1.45 -3.27
N GLY A 332 -22.94 -2.69 -3.11
CA GLY A 332 -23.70 -3.81 -2.60
C GLY A 332 -24.51 -4.56 -3.67
N PRO A 333 -25.57 -5.29 -3.28
CA PRO A 333 -26.31 -6.20 -4.17
C PRO A 333 -26.91 -5.55 -5.43
N ASP A 334 -27.20 -4.26 -5.38
CA ASP A 334 -27.72 -3.53 -6.56
C ASP A 334 -26.73 -3.47 -7.73
N ALA A 335 -25.44 -3.76 -7.49
CA ALA A 335 -24.43 -3.87 -8.53
C ALA A 335 -24.49 -5.19 -9.32
N VAL A 336 -25.16 -6.23 -8.82
CA VAL A 336 -25.16 -7.58 -9.41
C VAL A 336 -25.66 -7.57 -10.86
N GLY A 337 -26.78 -6.94 -11.13
CA GLY A 337 -27.32 -6.87 -12.50
C GLY A 337 -26.32 -6.29 -13.51
N PRO A 338 -25.78 -5.07 -13.29
CA PRO A 338 -24.71 -4.52 -14.14
C PRO A 338 -23.45 -5.38 -14.23
N LEU A 339 -23.02 -6.05 -13.14
CA LEU A 339 -21.89 -6.98 -13.16
C LEU A 339 -22.15 -8.17 -14.06
N LEU A 340 -23.37 -8.73 -14.05
CA LEU A 340 -23.76 -9.82 -14.95
C LEU A 340 -23.76 -9.39 -16.43
N VAL A 341 -24.12 -8.15 -16.74
CA VAL A 341 -23.99 -7.59 -18.09
C VAL A 341 -22.52 -7.52 -18.49
N ALA A 342 -21.66 -6.98 -17.62
CA ALA A 342 -20.22 -6.89 -17.87
C ALA A 342 -19.56 -8.26 -18.03
N ALA A 343 -20.02 -9.27 -17.31
CA ALA A 343 -19.57 -10.65 -17.42
C ALA A 343 -19.86 -11.26 -18.81
N GLY A 344 -20.83 -10.70 -19.57
CA GLY A 344 -21.14 -11.15 -20.92
C GLY A 344 -20.43 -10.40 -22.06
N GLU A 345 -20.02 -9.15 -21.84
CA GLU A 345 -19.65 -8.22 -22.93
C GLU A 345 -18.25 -7.61 -22.80
N ALA A 346 -17.67 -7.56 -21.59
CA ALA A 346 -16.41 -6.86 -21.33
C ALA A 346 -15.15 -7.66 -21.73
N ARG A 347 -13.98 -7.05 -21.50
CA ARG A 347 -12.68 -7.72 -21.64
C ARG A 347 -12.57 -8.91 -20.67
N PRO A 348 -11.76 -9.96 -20.98
CA PRO A 348 -11.67 -11.17 -20.15
C PRO A 348 -11.40 -10.89 -18.65
N SER A 349 -10.47 -10.00 -18.32
CA SER A 349 -10.17 -9.63 -16.95
C SER A 349 -11.36 -8.99 -16.21
N VAL A 350 -12.12 -8.14 -16.93
CA VAL A 350 -13.33 -7.51 -16.36
C VAL A 350 -14.46 -8.56 -16.22
N ARG A 351 -14.62 -9.47 -17.18
CA ARG A 351 -15.60 -10.57 -17.07
C ARG A 351 -15.32 -11.44 -15.86
N ALA A 352 -14.05 -11.82 -15.66
CA ALA A 352 -13.64 -12.65 -14.54
C ALA A 352 -13.91 -11.96 -13.20
N ALA A 353 -13.48 -10.69 -13.03
CA ALA A 353 -13.71 -9.90 -11.83
C ALA A 353 -15.21 -9.64 -11.58
N ALA A 354 -15.98 -9.38 -12.63
CA ALA A 354 -17.42 -9.16 -12.51
C ALA A 354 -18.17 -10.41 -12.03
N LEU A 355 -17.79 -11.60 -12.48
CA LEU A 355 -18.37 -12.88 -12.02
C LEU A 355 -18.04 -13.14 -10.55
N GLU A 356 -16.77 -12.95 -10.15
CA GLU A 356 -16.33 -13.12 -8.78
C GLU A 356 -17.07 -12.16 -7.82
N LEU A 357 -17.16 -10.88 -8.20
CA LEU A 357 -17.89 -9.89 -7.43
C LEU A 357 -19.39 -10.20 -7.34
N ALA A 358 -20.03 -10.54 -8.46
CA ALA A 358 -21.44 -10.89 -8.45
C ALA A 358 -21.72 -12.07 -7.52
N ALA A 359 -20.88 -13.10 -7.55
CA ALA A 359 -20.99 -14.24 -6.65
C ALA A 359 -20.77 -13.88 -5.17
N SER A 360 -19.89 -12.92 -4.88
CA SER A 360 -19.60 -12.50 -3.51
C SER A 360 -20.63 -11.54 -2.90
N LEU A 361 -21.31 -10.73 -3.74
CA LEU A 361 -22.24 -9.69 -3.30
C LEU A 361 -23.63 -10.21 -2.98
N GLU A 362 -24.02 -11.32 -3.58
CA GLU A 362 -25.36 -11.88 -3.38
C GLU A 362 -25.39 -12.76 -2.14
N GLY A 363 -25.95 -12.27 -1.05
CA GLY A 363 -26.05 -12.97 0.25
C GLY A 363 -26.97 -14.22 0.26
N ARG A 364 -27.74 -14.45 -0.83
CA ARG A 364 -28.39 -15.70 -1.22
C ARG A 364 -28.31 -15.77 -2.73
N HIS A 365 -27.43 -16.61 -3.23
CA HIS A 365 -27.09 -16.78 -4.64
C HIS A 365 -28.36 -16.91 -5.48
N GLY A 366 -28.70 -15.84 -6.19
CA GLY A 366 -29.83 -15.86 -7.12
C GLY A 366 -29.54 -16.77 -8.31
N PRO A 367 -30.59 -17.34 -8.89
CA PRO A 367 -30.44 -18.21 -10.06
C PRO A 367 -29.68 -17.54 -11.21
N GLU A 368 -29.77 -16.21 -11.31
CA GLU A 368 -29.13 -15.43 -12.38
C GLU A 368 -27.59 -15.45 -12.30
N VAL A 369 -27.02 -15.34 -11.09
CA VAL A 369 -25.58 -15.45 -10.88
C VAL A 369 -25.11 -16.86 -11.16
N HIS A 370 -25.83 -17.85 -10.66
CA HIS A 370 -25.51 -19.25 -10.88
C HIS A 370 -25.53 -19.62 -12.38
N ASP A 371 -26.54 -19.17 -13.11
CA ASP A 371 -26.63 -19.39 -14.57
C ASP A 371 -25.50 -18.69 -15.34
N ALA A 372 -25.13 -17.48 -14.90
CA ALA A 372 -24.00 -16.74 -15.50
C ALA A 372 -22.67 -17.47 -15.28
N LEU A 373 -22.43 -17.98 -14.07
CA LEU A 373 -21.23 -18.76 -13.76
C LEU A 373 -21.18 -20.08 -14.55
N ARG A 374 -22.30 -20.78 -14.66
CA ARG A 374 -22.44 -21.99 -15.49
C ARG A 374 -22.12 -21.73 -16.96
N LYS A 375 -22.57 -20.59 -17.49
CA LYS A 375 -22.27 -20.19 -18.86
C LYS A 375 -20.79 -19.84 -19.04
N ALA A 376 -20.18 -19.21 -18.04
CA ALA A 376 -18.79 -18.77 -18.07
C ALA A 376 -17.77 -19.93 -18.03
N ILE A 377 -18.18 -21.13 -17.61
CA ILE A 377 -17.34 -22.35 -17.72
C ILE A 377 -16.97 -22.66 -19.19
N ASP A 378 -17.78 -22.25 -20.16
CA ASP A 378 -17.54 -22.43 -21.59
C ASP A 378 -16.94 -21.17 -22.25
N ASP A 379 -16.42 -20.19 -21.47
CA ASP A 379 -15.79 -19.00 -22.02
C ASP A 379 -14.48 -19.34 -22.77
N ALA A 380 -14.19 -18.56 -23.80
CA ALA A 380 -12.95 -18.72 -24.56
C ALA A 380 -11.67 -18.36 -23.77
N SER A 381 -11.79 -17.59 -22.70
CA SER A 381 -10.66 -17.18 -21.86
C SER A 381 -10.48 -18.09 -20.66
N PRO A 382 -9.29 -18.72 -20.51
CA PRO A 382 -8.98 -19.53 -19.32
C PRO A 382 -9.12 -18.79 -17.98
N GLU A 383 -8.89 -17.49 -17.98
CA GLU A 383 -9.04 -16.64 -16.80
C GLU A 383 -10.51 -16.58 -16.35
N VAL A 384 -11.42 -16.40 -17.27
CA VAL A 384 -12.87 -16.34 -16.99
C VAL A 384 -13.38 -17.70 -16.52
N VAL A 385 -12.94 -18.77 -17.19
CA VAL A 385 -13.29 -20.14 -16.79
C VAL A 385 -12.81 -20.44 -15.37
N ALA A 386 -11.56 -20.11 -15.05
CA ALA A 386 -11.00 -20.33 -13.72
C ALA A 386 -11.79 -19.55 -12.64
N SER A 387 -12.07 -18.26 -12.86
CA SER A 387 -12.86 -17.44 -11.94
C SER A 387 -14.28 -17.98 -11.74
N ALA A 388 -14.93 -18.46 -12.81
CA ALA A 388 -16.25 -19.08 -12.73
C ALA A 388 -16.23 -20.37 -11.90
N LEU A 389 -15.22 -21.22 -12.08
CA LEU A 389 -15.03 -22.45 -11.32
C LEU A 389 -14.80 -22.16 -9.82
N GLU A 390 -13.90 -21.23 -9.51
CA GLU A 390 -13.62 -20.81 -8.12
C GLU A 390 -14.87 -20.25 -7.45
N SER A 391 -15.66 -19.46 -8.18
CA SER A 391 -16.93 -18.91 -7.69
C SER A 391 -18.02 -19.96 -7.50
N LEU A 392 -18.10 -20.99 -8.35
CA LEU A 392 -19.05 -22.11 -8.21
C LEU A 392 -18.66 -23.05 -7.06
N GLY A 393 -17.38 -23.16 -6.72
CA GLY A 393 -16.92 -24.01 -5.61
C GLY A 393 -17.76 -23.84 -4.33
N PRO A 394 -17.91 -22.63 -3.77
CA PRO A 394 -18.70 -22.38 -2.56
C PRO A 394 -20.23 -22.44 -2.77
N ILE A 395 -20.76 -22.17 -3.94
CA ILE A 395 -22.21 -21.95 -4.15
C ILE A 395 -22.92 -23.00 -5.01
N GLY A 396 -22.17 -23.75 -5.83
CA GLY A 396 -22.70 -24.69 -6.80
C GLY A 396 -23.44 -25.87 -6.18
N ASP A 397 -24.21 -26.56 -7.01
CA ASP A 397 -25.04 -27.70 -6.64
C ASP A 397 -24.42 -29.04 -7.09
N ALA A 398 -25.21 -30.13 -6.99
CA ALA A 398 -24.79 -31.47 -7.37
C ALA A 398 -24.52 -31.63 -8.87
N ASP A 399 -25.26 -30.89 -9.72
CA ASP A 399 -25.08 -30.96 -11.18
C ASP A 399 -23.81 -30.22 -11.58
N ASP A 400 -23.42 -29.16 -10.86
CA ASP A 400 -22.15 -28.46 -11.05
C ASP A 400 -20.98 -29.39 -10.72
N LEU A 401 -21.06 -30.18 -9.64
CA LEU A 401 -20.04 -31.17 -9.32
C LEU A 401 -19.81 -32.15 -10.47
N LEU A 402 -20.88 -32.66 -11.07
CA LEU A 402 -20.78 -33.60 -12.22
C LEU A 402 -20.09 -32.94 -13.42
N ARG A 403 -20.45 -31.71 -13.73
CA ARG A 403 -19.87 -30.98 -14.85
C ARG A 403 -18.42 -30.61 -14.61
N ILE A 404 -18.10 -30.03 -13.46
CA ILE A 404 -16.75 -29.54 -13.12
C ILE A 404 -15.77 -30.69 -12.95
N ALA A 405 -16.21 -31.86 -12.44
CA ALA A 405 -15.37 -33.04 -12.31
C ALA A 405 -14.74 -33.45 -13.64
N SER A 406 -15.43 -33.25 -14.78
CA SER A 406 -14.87 -33.53 -16.11
C SER A 406 -13.71 -32.65 -16.52
N MET A 407 -13.47 -31.54 -15.80
CA MET A 407 -12.42 -30.54 -16.08
C MET A 407 -11.13 -30.74 -15.25
N LEU A 408 -11.08 -31.71 -14.35
CA LEU A 408 -9.90 -31.98 -13.50
C LEU A 408 -8.62 -32.29 -14.31
N GLY A 409 -8.75 -32.85 -15.51
CA GLY A 409 -7.65 -33.13 -16.42
C GLY A 409 -7.45 -32.11 -17.53
N HIS A 410 -7.96 -30.89 -17.37
CA HIS A 410 -7.87 -29.85 -18.39
C HIS A 410 -6.40 -29.52 -18.72
N HIS A 411 -6.12 -29.25 -20.02
CA HIS A 411 -4.76 -28.95 -20.49
C HIS A 411 -4.20 -27.60 -19.97
N ASP A 412 -5.05 -26.64 -19.68
CA ASP A 412 -4.67 -25.39 -19.03
C ASP A 412 -4.60 -25.64 -17.52
N GLU A 413 -3.42 -25.43 -16.92
CA GLU A 413 -3.15 -25.68 -15.51
C GLU A 413 -4.00 -24.82 -14.55
N ARG A 414 -4.35 -23.60 -14.95
CA ARG A 414 -5.20 -22.71 -14.14
C ARG A 414 -6.61 -23.27 -14.05
N ILE A 415 -7.16 -23.72 -15.17
CA ILE A 415 -8.49 -24.35 -15.21
C ILE A 415 -8.48 -25.64 -14.39
N ALA A 416 -7.46 -26.49 -14.56
CA ALA A 416 -7.34 -27.73 -13.80
C ALA A 416 -7.25 -27.49 -12.29
N ALA A 417 -6.48 -26.49 -11.87
CA ALA A 417 -6.36 -26.11 -10.46
C ALA A 417 -7.68 -25.56 -9.90
N ALA A 418 -8.34 -24.63 -10.61
CA ALA A 418 -9.63 -24.08 -10.23
C ALA A 418 -10.72 -25.16 -10.16
N ALA A 419 -10.76 -26.08 -11.14
CA ALA A 419 -11.66 -27.23 -11.14
C ALA A 419 -11.41 -28.14 -9.91
N THR A 420 -10.15 -28.37 -9.55
CA THR A 420 -9.80 -29.18 -8.37
C THR A 420 -10.33 -28.54 -7.08
N ASN A 421 -10.13 -27.23 -6.91
CA ASN A 421 -10.63 -26.49 -5.76
C ASN A 421 -12.18 -26.49 -5.70
N ALA A 422 -12.83 -26.27 -6.84
CA ALA A 422 -14.28 -26.29 -6.94
C ALA A 422 -14.87 -27.68 -6.62
N VAL A 423 -14.30 -28.74 -7.22
CA VAL A 423 -14.71 -30.12 -6.93
C VAL A 423 -14.52 -30.46 -5.46
N TRP A 424 -13.43 -30.03 -4.85
CA TRP A 424 -13.20 -30.20 -3.41
C TRP A 424 -14.34 -29.60 -2.57
N GLY A 425 -14.67 -28.32 -2.78
CA GLY A 425 -15.76 -27.65 -2.05
C GLY A 425 -17.13 -28.28 -2.29
N LEU A 426 -17.42 -28.65 -3.54
CA LEU A 426 -18.68 -29.27 -3.94
C LEU A 426 -18.82 -30.72 -3.41
N ALA A 427 -17.78 -31.54 -3.51
CA ALA A 427 -17.80 -32.92 -3.04
C ALA A 427 -17.96 -33.02 -1.52
N ALA A 428 -17.38 -32.10 -0.76
CA ALA A 428 -17.57 -32.01 0.69
C ALA A 428 -19.04 -31.76 1.07
N ARG A 429 -19.78 -31.00 0.27
CA ARG A 429 -21.22 -30.72 0.47
C ARG A 429 -22.15 -31.76 -0.14
N HIS A 430 -21.82 -32.24 -1.34
CA HIS A 430 -22.64 -33.18 -2.13
C HIS A 430 -22.06 -34.60 -2.11
N VAL A 431 -21.88 -35.16 -0.92
CA VAL A 431 -21.17 -36.45 -0.71
C VAL A 431 -21.79 -37.61 -1.47
N GLU A 432 -23.12 -37.69 -1.60
CA GLU A 432 -23.77 -38.79 -2.33
C GLU A 432 -23.48 -38.70 -3.85
N THR A 433 -23.48 -37.50 -4.41
CA THR A 433 -23.09 -37.27 -5.82
C THR A 433 -21.61 -37.62 -6.04
N ALA A 434 -20.72 -37.17 -5.12
CA ALA A 434 -19.31 -37.52 -5.16
C ALA A 434 -19.08 -39.03 -5.12
N ARG A 435 -19.85 -39.76 -4.29
CA ARG A 435 -19.83 -41.23 -4.26
C ARG A 435 -20.40 -41.89 -5.53
N GLY A 436 -21.32 -41.21 -6.18
CA GLY A 436 -21.81 -41.62 -7.54
C GLY A 436 -20.67 -41.59 -8.55
N LEU A 437 -19.91 -40.50 -8.59
CA LEU A 437 -18.74 -40.33 -9.48
C LEU A 437 -17.63 -41.34 -9.21
N LEU A 438 -17.43 -41.75 -7.95
CA LEU A 438 -16.46 -42.81 -7.63
C LEU A 438 -16.84 -44.18 -8.21
N ARG A 439 -18.14 -44.45 -8.43
CA ARG A 439 -18.64 -45.71 -9.02
C ARG A 439 -18.63 -45.66 -10.53
N ASP A 440 -18.91 -44.48 -11.10
CA ASP A 440 -18.93 -44.26 -12.54
C ASP A 440 -18.24 -42.93 -12.88
N PRO A 441 -16.91 -42.94 -13.06
CA PRO A 441 -16.11 -41.73 -13.23
C PRO A 441 -16.24 -41.06 -14.60
N GLY A 442 -17.04 -41.61 -15.52
CA GLY A 442 -17.16 -41.12 -16.87
C GLY A 442 -15.98 -41.52 -17.79
N SER A 443 -16.16 -41.34 -19.08
CA SER A 443 -15.13 -41.69 -20.07
C SER A 443 -14.06 -40.59 -20.15
N GLY A 444 -12.78 -41.00 -20.11
CA GLY A 444 -11.63 -40.10 -20.34
C GLY A 444 -10.98 -39.53 -19.10
N GLN A 445 -11.47 -39.83 -17.89
CA GLN A 445 -10.85 -39.44 -16.63
C GLN A 445 -9.97 -40.55 -16.05
N ASP A 446 -8.95 -40.15 -15.32
CA ASP A 446 -8.18 -41.07 -14.50
C ASP A 446 -8.96 -41.35 -13.20
N PRO A 447 -9.44 -42.58 -13.00
CA PRO A 447 -10.31 -42.88 -11.86
C PRO A 447 -9.62 -42.70 -10.51
N LEU A 448 -8.30 -42.93 -10.41
CA LEU A 448 -7.57 -42.77 -9.17
C LEU A 448 -7.29 -41.30 -8.87
N ALA A 449 -6.96 -40.48 -9.87
CA ALA A 449 -6.82 -39.05 -9.70
C ALA A 449 -8.13 -38.39 -9.22
N LEU A 450 -9.25 -38.72 -9.85
CA LEU A 450 -10.58 -38.28 -9.44
C LEU A 450 -10.90 -38.74 -8.00
N ALA A 451 -10.61 -40.00 -7.68
CA ALA A 451 -10.86 -40.55 -6.36
C ALA A 451 -10.08 -39.82 -5.26
N CYS A 452 -8.82 -39.45 -5.50
CA CYS A 452 -8.03 -38.68 -4.52
C CYS A 452 -8.69 -37.35 -4.17
N VAL A 453 -9.16 -36.59 -5.15
CA VAL A 453 -9.82 -35.30 -4.94
C VAL A 453 -11.15 -35.47 -4.20
N LEU A 454 -12.00 -36.39 -4.65
CA LEU A 454 -13.32 -36.63 -4.06
C LEU A 454 -13.23 -37.20 -2.64
N LEU A 455 -12.36 -38.18 -2.42
CA LEU A 455 -12.20 -38.81 -1.10
C LEU A 455 -11.52 -37.88 -0.10
N GLY A 456 -10.54 -37.07 -0.53
CA GLY A 456 -9.95 -36.02 0.29
C GLY A 456 -10.99 -35.00 0.73
N ALA A 457 -11.85 -34.56 -0.16
CA ALA A 457 -12.95 -33.65 0.15
C ALA A 457 -13.97 -34.28 1.13
N ILE A 458 -14.33 -35.54 0.93
CA ILE A 458 -15.22 -36.27 1.84
C ILE A 458 -14.56 -36.41 3.21
N ALA A 459 -13.27 -36.74 3.26
CA ALA A 459 -12.50 -36.92 4.49
C ALA A 459 -12.50 -35.66 5.37
N SER A 460 -12.48 -34.48 4.75
CA SER A 460 -12.49 -33.19 5.49
C SER A 460 -13.78 -32.97 6.31
N THR A 461 -14.86 -33.65 5.97
CA THR A 461 -16.18 -33.48 6.61
C THR A 461 -16.73 -34.73 7.25
N ARG A 462 -16.30 -35.92 6.82
CA ARG A 462 -16.82 -37.20 7.27
C ARG A 462 -15.71 -38.28 7.33
N LYS A 463 -15.85 -39.25 8.23
CA LYS A 463 -14.97 -40.43 8.26
C LYS A 463 -15.12 -41.25 6.97
N LEU A 464 -13.99 -41.59 6.34
CA LEU A 464 -13.94 -42.51 5.21
C LEU A 464 -14.30 -43.94 5.60
N ARG A 465 -14.77 -44.73 4.64
CA ARG A 465 -14.96 -46.19 4.79
C ARG A 465 -13.62 -46.89 4.53
N ASP A 466 -13.46 -48.10 5.03
CA ASP A 466 -12.22 -48.88 4.81
C ASP A 466 -11.95 -49.10 3.31
N ASP A 467 -12.99 -49.28 2.50
CA ASP A 467 -12.85 -49.42 1.05
C ASP A 467 -12.36 -48.10 0.37
N ASP A 468 -12.77 -46.93 0.88
CA ASP A 468 -12.31 -45.63 0.41
C ASP A 468 -10.79 -45.46 0.67
N VAL A 469 -10.33 -45.85 1.87
CA VAL A 469 -8.90 -45.84 2.24
C VAL A 469 -8.09 -46.73 1.31
N ARG A 470 -8.57 -47.95 1.03
CA ARG A 470 -7.90 -48.88 0.09
C ARG A 470 -7.78 -48.32 -1.33
N VAL A 471 -8.74 -47.47 -1.78
CA VAL A 471 -8.62 -46.78 -3.06
C VAL A 471 -7.48 -45.77 -3.04
N LEU A 472 -7.35 -44.98 -1.97
CA LEU A 472 -6.25 -44.04 -1.79
C LEU A 472 -4.89 -44.74 -1.69
N GLU A 473 -4.81 -45.86 -0.96
CA GLU A 473 -3.59 -46.69 -0.87
C GLU A 473 -3.14 -47.16 -2.28
N ARG A 474 -4.06 -47.57 -3.14
CA ARG A 474 -3.72 -47.93 -4.52
C ARG A 474 -3.21 -46.73 -5.31
N ALA A 475 -3.72 -45.52 -5.06
CA ALA A 475 -3.30 -44.31 -5.73
C ALA A 475 -1.85 -43.88 -5.36
N LEU A 476 -1.32 -44.34 -4.22
CA LEU A 476 0.09 -44.15 -3.87
C LEU A 476 1.08 -44.88 -4.80
N ALA A 477 0.63 -45.89 -5.52
CA ALA A 477 1.43 -46.60 -6.52
C ALA A 477 1.18 -46.12 -7.96
N HIS A 478 0.58 -44.95 -8.15
CA HIS A 478 0.27 -44.40 -9.47
C HIS A 478 1.54 -43.90 -10.18
N ASP A 479 1.61 -44.05 -11.53
CA ASP A 479 2.75 -43.61 -12.33
C ASP A 479 3.00 -42.09 -12.25
N ARG A 480 1.95 -41.27 -12.15
CA ARG A 480 2.06 -39.80 -12.05
C ARG A 480 2.28 -39.34 -10.61
N PRO A 481 3.38 -38.61 -10.33
CA PRO A 481 3.67 -38.10 -8.99
C PRO A 481 2.54 -37.21 -8.40
N GLN A 482 1.85 -36.45 -9.25
CA GLN A 482 0.75 -35.57 -8.84
C GLN A 482 -0.41 -36.38 -8.23
N VAL A 483 -0.70 -37.58 -8.75
CA VAL A 483 -1.75 -38.45 -8.21
C VAL A 483 -1.29 -39.07 -6.89
N ARG A 484 -0.02 -39.51 -6.79
CA ARG A 484 0.54 -40.01 -5.53
C ARG A 484 0.51 -38.94 -4.42
N ARG A 485 0.87 -37.70 -4.78
CA ARG A 485 0.78 -36.57 -3.84
C ARG A 485 -0.67 -36.31 -3.39
N ALA A 486 -1.63 -36.27 -4.33
CA ALA A 486 -3.05 -36.08 -3.99
C ALA A 486 -3.60 -37.21 -3.10
N ALA A 487 -3.09 -38.43 -3.27
CA ALA A 487 -3.44 -39.56 -2.40
C ALA A 487 -2.92 -39.36 -0.97
N ILE A 488 -1.70 -38.83 -0.79
CA ILE A 488 -1.13 -38.49 0.50
C ILE A 488 -1.98 -37.43 1.20
N ASP A 489 -2.29 -36.34 0.49
CA ASP A 489 -3.10 -35.25 1.02
C ASP A 489 -4.49 -35.74 1.46
N ALA A 490 -5.11 -36.63 0.68
CA ALA A 490 -6.40 -37.24 1.03
C ALA A 490 -6.33 -38.21 2.22
N LEU A 491 -5.25 -39.00 2.33
CA LEU A 491 -5.01 -39.88 3.48
C LEU A 491 -4.74 -39.09 4.76
N ALA A 492 -3.97 -37.99 4.65
CA ALA A 492 -3.73 -37.08 5.79
C ALA A 492 -5.04 -36.50 6.33
N GLN A 493 -5.95 -36.10 5.45
CA GLN A 493 -7.28 -35.64 5.84
C GLN A 493 -8.14 -36.76 6.47
N ALA A 494 -8.00 -37.97 5.99
CA ALA A 494 -8.73 -39.12 6.53
C ALA A 494 -8.30 -39.48 7.97
N GLY A 495 -7.02 -39.32 8.26
CA GLY A 495 -6.42 -39.67 9.57
C GLY A 495 -6.50 -41.17 9.89
N GLY A 496 -6.02 -41.52 11.08
CA GLY A 496 -6.06 -42.88 11.57
C GLY A 496 -4.78 -43.68 11.27
N GLU A 497 -4.63 -44.85 11.91
CA GLU A 497 -3.41 -45.66 11.90
C GLU A 497 -3.08 -46.20 10.50
N ALA A 498 -4.06 -46.70 9.77
CA ALA A 498 -3.87 -47.20 8.41
C ALA A 498 -3.44 -46.07 7.40
N ALA A 499 -3.99 -44.86 7.56
CA ALA A 499 -3.59 -43.73 6.72
C ALA A 499 -2.17 -43.27 7.06
N ALA A 500 -1.80 -43.26 8.34
CA ALA A 500 -0.44 -42.92 8.79
C ALA A 500 0.61 -43.91 8.26
N ASP A 501 0.32 -45.21 8.30
CA ASP A 501 1.21 -46.25 7.76
C ASP A 501 1.39 -46.09 6.25
N ALA A 502 0.31 -45.81 5.51
CA ALA A 502 0.35 -45.59 4.07
C ALA A 502 1.16 -44.34 3.70
N VAL A 503 0.99 -43.25 4.42
CA VAL A 503 1.75 -41.99 4.21
C VAL A 503 3.23 -42.19 4.56
N ALA A 504 3.55 -42.96 5.64
CA ALA A 504 4.94 -43.25 6.00
C ALA A 504 5.69 -43.98 4.86
N PHE A 505 5.02 -44.82 4.10
CA PHE A 505 5.61 -45.52 2.96
C PHE A 505 6.03 -44.54 1.85
N ALA A 506 5.31 -43.43 1.68
CA ALA A 506 5.58 -42.38 0.66
C ALA A 506 6.80 -41.50 1.02
N LEU A 507 7.36 -41.59 2.25
CA LEU A 507 8.63 -40.95 2.59
C LEU A 507 9.82 -41.46 1.78
N ALA A 508 9.70 -42.65 1.17
CA ALA A 508 10.70 -43.27 0.30
C ALA A 508 10.36 -43.13 -1.19
N ASP A 509 9.41 -42.29 -1.57
CA ASP A 509 9.02 -42.06 -2.98
C ASP A 509 10.20 -41.56 -3.82
N GLU A 510 10.21 -41.89 -5.11
CA GLU A 510 11.22 -41.43 -6.07
C GLU A 510 11.12 -39.93 -6.38
N ASP A 511 9.96 -39.33 -6.19
CA ASP A 511 9.67 -37.92 -6.45
C ASP A 511 9.79 -37.09 -5.17
N HIS A 512 10.55 -35.99 -5.25
CA HIS A 512 10.82 -35.13 -4.11
C HIS A 512 9.59 -34.40 -3.57
N ASP A 513 8.65 -34.00 -4.44
CA ASP A 513 7.43 -33.30 -4.03
C ASP A 513 6.46 -34.27 -3.31
N VAL A 514 6.46 -35.55 -3.70
CA VAL A 514 5.72 -36.61 -3.01
C VAL A 514 6.32 -36.89 -1.63
N GLN A 515 7.67 -36.98 -1.50
CA GLN A 515 8.34 -37.09 -0.22
C GLN A 515 7.99 -35.93 0.70
N LEU A 516 8.03 -34.68 0.16
CA LEU A 516 7.73 -33.48 0.93
C LEU A 516 6.27 -33.44 1.41
N ALA A 517 5.34 -33.90 0.59
CA ALA A 517 3.93 -34.06 0.97
C ALA A 517 3.78 -35.07 2.11
N ALA A 518 4.46 -36.21 2.04
CA ALA A 518 4.44 -37.23 3.09
C ALA A 518 5.04 -36.75 4.45
N VAL A 519 6.04 -35.87 4.40
CA VAL A 519 6.62 -35.24 5.62
C VAL A 519 5.63 -34.29 6.29
N ARG A 520 4.79 -33.61 5.50
CA ARG A 520 3.81 -32.61 5.99
C ARG A 520 2.50 -33.23 6.49
N ALA A 521 2.17 -34.40 6.00
CA ALA A 521 0.99 -35.17 6.35
C ALA A 521 1.13 -35.89 7.71
#